data_7b36b2405a9fd2f3aa18036859169d49
#
_entry.id   7b36b2405a9fd2f3aa18036859169d49
#
_cell.length_a   1.000
_cell.length_b   1.000
_cell.length_c   1.000
_cell.angle_alpha   90.00
_cell.angle_beta   90.00
_cell.angle_gamma   90.00
#
_symmetry.space_group_name_H-M   'P 1'
#
loop_
_entity.id
_entity.type
_entity.pdbx_description
1 polymer ?
#
loop_
_entity_poly.entity_id
_entity_poly.type
_entity_poly.pdbx_seq_one_letter_code
_entity_poly.pdbx_strand_id
1 'polypeptide(L)'
;MGLEYVVTKRVFGFDKDKNEKYVAKSVRSGRVNFAKMCRKVSQLCGVHRKVVDLVVSGLVDKMAEDIDDGKSVQLGEFGIFSPTIRTKSSDEEKAISSKSIVQRKILFYPGKIFKDTLADMSITRRAEIETDYTDGSSNGGNTGGKPRSGDDGKGEGGVTPDPAV
;
A
#
# COMPACT_ATOMS: atom_id res chain seq x y z
N MET A 1 7.18 -22.91 -3.23
CA MET A 1 6.00 -22.03 -3.01
C MET A 1 6.02 -20.98 -4.08
N GLY A 2 4.92 -20.75 -4.74
CA GLY A 2 4.81 -19.83 -5.86
C GLY A 2 3.62 -18.91 -5.77
N LEU A 3 3.27 -18.28 -6.88
CA LEU A 3 2.10 -17.43 -7.00
C LEU A 3 0.88 -18.30 -7.28
N GLU A 4 -0.16 -18.13 -6.49
CA GLU A 4 -1.45 -18.79 -6.72
C GLU A 4 -2.39 -17.85 -7.48
N TYR A 5 -3.24 -18.40 -8.36
CA TYR A 5 -4.29 -17.65 -9.02
C TYR A 5 -5.63 -18.37 -8.97
N VAL A 6 -6.70 -17.61 -8.98
CA VAL A 6 -8.07 -18.09 -9.18
C VAL A 6 -8.61 -17.54 -10.49
N VAL A 7 -9.53 -18.26 -11.11
CA VAL A 7 -10.21 -17.82 -12.32
C VAL A 7 -11.54 -17.20 -11.90
N THR A 8 -11.76 -15.96 -12.28
CA THR A 8 -13.01 -15.23 -11.99
C THR A 8 -13.67 -14.77 -13.27
N LYS A 9 -14.98 -14.73 -13.29
CA LYS A 9 -15.75 -14.11 -14.37
C LYS A 9 -15.75 -12.60 -14.19
N ARG A 10 -15.58 -11.85 -15.28
CA ARG A 10 -15.62 -10.40 -15.28
C ARG A 10 -16.25 -9.86 -16.56
N VAL A 11 -17.12 -8.87 -16.40
CA VAL A 11 -17.65 -8.08 -17.51
C VAL A 11 -16.74 -6.86 -17.71
N PHE A 12 -16.30 -6.63 -18.94
CA PHE A 12 -15.46 -5.49 -19.28
C PHE A 12 -16.33 -4.34 -19.81
N GLY A 13 -16.19 -3.13 -19.23
CA GLY A 13 -16.98 -1.96 -19.60
C GLY A 13 -16.75 -1.45 -21.04
N PHE A 14 -15.64 -1.85 -21.70
CA PHE A 14 -15.34 -1.51 -23.08
C PHE A 14 -15.96 -2.50 -24.10
N ASP A 15 -16.46 -3.64 -23.63
CA ASP A 15 -17.12 -4.63 -24.47
C ASP A 15 -18.58 -4.20 -24.68
N LYS A 16 -18.96 -3.91 -25.94
CA LYS A 16 -20.32 -3.45 -26.29
C LYS A 16 -21.39 -4.49 -25.95
N ASP A 17 -21.04 -5.77 -26.08
CA ASP A 17 -21.95 -6.89 -25.85
C ASP A 17 -21.99 -7.32 -24.37
N LYS A 18 -21.18 -6.67 -23.50
CA LYS A 18 -21.09 -6.98 -22.04
C LYS A 18 -20.89 -8.46 -21.74
N ASN A 19 -20.20 -9.18 -22.63
CA ASN A 19 -19.95 -10.60 -22.46
C ASN A 19 -19.07 -10.86 -21.21
N GLU A 20 -19.43 -11.87 -20.46
CA GLU A 20 -18.62 -12.37 -19.34
C GLU A 20 -17.37 -13.07 -19.90
N LYS A 21 -16.20 -12.64 -19.44
CA LYS A 21 -14.91 -13.27 -19.78
C LYS A 21 -14.22 -13.79 -18.52
N TYR A 22 -13.55 -14.91 -18.65
CA TYR A 22 -12.75 -15.46 -17.55
C TYR A 22 -11.40 -14.76 -17.47
N VAL A 23 -11.01 -14.36 -16.27
CA VAL A 23 -9.73 -13.69 -16.01
C VAL A 23 -9.04 -14.37 -14.84
N ALA A 24 -7.74 -14.59 -14.97
CA ALA A 24 -6.91 -15.07 -13.87
C ALA A 24 -6.61 -13.90 -12.92
N LYS A 25 -6.93 -14.07 -11.64
CA LYS A 25 -6.65 -13.10 -10.57
C LYS A 25 -5.66 -13.72 -9.60
N SER A 26 -4.54 -13.05 -9.35
CA SER A 26 -3.55 -13.51 -8.37
C SER A 26 -4.09 -13.47 -6.95
N VAL A 27 -3.81 -14.52 -6.19
CA VAL A 27 -4.14 -14.63 -4.77
C VAL A 27 -2.87 -14.37 -3.95
N ARG A 28 -2.96 -13.45 -2.99
CA ARG A 28 -1.84 -13.14 -2.09
C ARG A 28 -1.86 -14.09 -0.91
N SER A 29 -0.76 -14.80 -0.68
CA SER A 29 -0.59 -15.72 0.44
C SER A 29 -0.46 -15.04 1.81
N GLY A 30 -0.20 -13.72 1.83
CA GLY A 30 -0.09 -12.94 3.06
C GLY A 30 0.73 -11.67 2.89
N ARG A 31 0.91 -10.96 4.00
CA ARG A 31 1.70 -9.74 4.07
C ARG A 31 2.78 -9.87 5.14
N VAL A 32 4.01 -9.56 4.77
CA VAL A 32 5.10 -9.40 5.73
C VAL A 32 5.15 -7.93 6.13
N ASN A 33 4.93 -7.62 7.40
CA ASN A 33 5.02 -6.25 7.90
C ASN A 33 6.48 -5.84 8.13
N PHE A 34 6.71 -4.54 8.29
CA PHE A 34 8.03 -3.94 8.47
C PHE A 34 8.81 -4.55 9.65
N ALA A 35 8.18 -4.68 10.82
CA ALA A 35 8.81 -5.24 12.01
C ALA A 35 9.27 -6.70 11.82
N LYS A 36 8.46 -7.50 11.08
CA LYS A 36 8.82 -8.88 10.74
C LYS A 36 9.98 -8.92 9.73
N MET A 37 10.01 -7.97 8.78
CA MET A 37 11.11 -7.85 7.83
C MET A 37 12.42 -7.46 8.53
N CYS A 38 12.42 -6.44 9.40
CA CYS A 38 13.60 -6.05 10.17
C CYS A 38 14.14 -7.18 11.05
N ARG A 39 13.24 -8.02 11.62
CA ARG A 39 13.66 -9.21 12.39
C ARG A 39 14.38 -10.22 11.51
N LYS A 40 13.86 -10.51 10.32
CA LYS A 40 14.48 -11.46 9.38
C LYS A 40 15.86 -10.95 8.91
N VAL A 41 15.98 -9.66 8.59
CA VAL A 41 17.27 -9.05 8.20
C VAL A 41 18.24 -9.06 9.38
N SER A 42 17.80 -8.75 10.58
CA SER A 42 18.59 -8.84 11.83
C SER A 42 19.19 -10.24 12.02
N GLN A 43 18.38 -11.28 11.83
CA GLN A 43 18.83 -12.67 11.94
C GLN A 43 19.84 -13.05 10.84
N LEU A 44 19.64 -12.54 9.61
CA LEU A 44 20.53 -12.82 8.48
C LEU A 44 21.90 -12.13 8.64
N CYS A 45 21.89 -10.86 9.07
CA CYS A 45 23.09 -10.03 9.15
C CYS A 45 23.79 -10.09 10.51
N GLY A 46 23.21 -10.73 11.54
CA GLY A 46 23.76 -10.74 12.90
C GLY A 46 23.71 -9.37 13.61
N VAL A 47 22.92 -8.41 13.12
CA VAL A 47 22.84 -7.06 13.64
C VAL A 47 21.58 -6.89 14.48
N HIS A 48 21.64 -6.08 15.54
CA HIS A 48 20.46 -5.85 16.39
C HIS A 48 19.29 -5.22 15.59
N ARG A 49 18.06 -5.71 15.83
CA ARG A 49 16.86 -5.29 15.07
C ARG A 49 16.64 -3.78 15.01
N LYS A 50 16.91 -3.05 16.11
CA LYS A 50 16.75 -1.59 16.14
C LYS A 50 17.72 -0.87 15.22
N VAL A 51 18.92 -1.43 14.98
CA VAL A 51 19.89 -0.86 14.04
C VAL A 51 19.38 -1.04 12.61
N VAL A 52 18.81 -2.21 12.29
CA VAL A 52 18.17 -2.44 10.98
C VAL A 52 17.01 -1.47 10.76
N ASP A 53 16.17 -1.29 11.78
CA ASP A 53 15.03 -0.38 11.76
C ASP A 53 15.48 1.07 11.48
N LEU A 54 16.49 1.55 12.21
CA LEU A 54 17.08 2.88 12.03
C LEU A 54 17.64 3.09 10.61
N VAL A 55 18.41 2.12 10.11
CA VAL A 55 19.04 2.21 8.78
C VAL A 55 17.98 2.23 7.67
N VAL A 56 16.97 1.36 7.76
CA VAL A 56 15.91 1.30 6.74
C VAL A 56 15.03 2.55 6.81
N SER A 57 14.72 3.06 8.00
CA SER A 57 13.96 4.32 8.15
C SER A 57 14.73 5.50 7.55
N GLY A 58 16.02 5.64 7.87
CA GLY A 58 16.85 6.69 7.28
C GLY A 58 17.00 6.58 5.76
N LEU A 59 17.04 5.34 5.22
CA LEU A 59 17.02 5.13 3.77
C LEU A 59 15.71 5.64 3.15
N VAL A 60 14.56 5.31 3.76
CA VAL A 60 13.24 5.75 3.28
C VAL A 60 13.13 7.28 3.32
N ASP A 61 13.59 7.92 4.41
CA ASP A 61 13.57 9.37 4.56
C ASP A 61 14.40 10.05 3.47
N LYS A 62 15.61 9.53 3.22
CA LYS A 62 16.47 10.07 2.16
C LYS A 62 15.93 9.85 0.76
N MET A 63 15.30 8.70 0.52
CA MET A 63 14.61 8.43 -0.74
C MET A 63 13.45 9.40 -0.95
N ALA A 64 12.69 9.70 0.10
CA ALA A 64 11.56 10.62 0.02
C ALA A 64 12.04 12.04 -0.37
N GLU A 65 13.13 12.51 0.20
CA GLU A 65 13.76 13.79 -0.14
C GLU A 65 14.21 13.85 -1.62
N ASP A 66 14.94 12.82 -2.08
CA ASP A 66 15.41 12.79 -3.47
C ASP A 66 14.24 12.66 -4.49
N ILE A 67 13.16 11.95 -4.13
CA ILE A 67 11.96 11.84 -4.96
C ILE A 67 11.18 13.17 -4.99
N ASP A 68 11.13 13.91 -3.89
CA ASP A 68 10.50 15.24 -3.83
C ASP A 68 11.24 16.24 -4.72
N ASP A 69 12.56 16.12 -4.83
CA ASP A 69 13.39 16.85 -5.79
C ASP A 69 13.16 16.41 -7.25
N GLY A 70 12.29 15.44 -7.51
CA GLY A 70 12.01 14.91 -8.86
C GLY A 70 13.06 13.94 -9.39
N LYS A 71 14.00 13.48 -8.55
CA LYS A 71 15.05 12.55 -8.94
C LYS A 71 14.55 11.11 -8.91
N SER A 72 15.11 10.26 -9.78
CA SER A 72 14.94 8.81 -9.69
C SER A 72 16.01 8.23 -8.76
N VAL A 73 15.60 7.35 -7.84
CA VAL A 73 16.49 6.72 -6.86
C VAL A 73 16.75 5.28 -7.25
N GLN A 74 18.02 4.93 -7.45
CA GLN A 74 18.46 3.57 -7.72
C GLN A 74 19.07 2.93 -6.47
N LEU A 75 18.56 1.76 -6.09
CA LEU A 75 19.03 0.96 -4.96
C LEU A 75 19.73 -0.32 -5.46
N GLY A 76 20.79 -0.17 -6.23
CA GLY A 76 21.57 -1.29 -6.75
C GLY A 76 20.69 -2.33 -7.47
N GLU A 77 20.84 -3.60 -7.11
CA GLU A 77 20.06 -4.71 -7.66
C GLU A 77 18.60 -4.79 -7.18
N PHE A 78 18.23 -3.97 -6.19
CA PHE A 78 16.84 -3.88 -5.74
C PHE A 78 15.96 -3.29 -6.84
N GLY A 79 16.42 -2.21 -7.49
CA GLY A 79 15.68 -1.57 -8.57
C GLY A 79 15.70 -0.05 -8.50
N ILE A 80 14.84 0.57 -9.29
CA ILE A 80 14.76 2.01 -9.46
C ILE A 80 13.35 2.49 -9.10
N PHE A 81 13.28 3.53 -8.28
CA PHE A 81 12.06 4.28 -7.97
C PHE A 81 12.08 5.59 -8.75
N SER A 82 11.06 5.83 -9.56
CA SER A 82 10.98 7.01 -10.41
C SER A 82 9.67 7.75 -10.21
N PRO A 83 9.70 9.04 -9.82
CA PRO A 83 8.49 9.86 -9.76
C PRO A 83 7.95 10.07 -11.18
N THR A 84 6.64 10.05 -11.31
CA THR A 84 5.95 10.30 -12.59
C THR A 84 4.58 10.92 -12.36
N ILE A 85 4.01 11.49 -13.38
CA ILE A 85 2.69 12.10 -13.36
C ILE A 85 1.76 11.40 -14.36
N ARG A 86 0.48 11.37 -14.02
CA ARG A 86 -0.59 11.03 -14.95
C ARG A 86 -1.36 12.28 -15.29
N THR A 87 -1.47 12.58 -16.57
CA THR A 87 -2.18 13.75 -17.09
C THR A 87 -3.40 13.32 -17.90
N LYS A 88 -4.34 14.26 -18.08
CA LYS A 88 -5.36 14.17 -19.13
C LYS A 88 -4.74 14.70 -20.42
N SER A 89 -4.99 14.02 -21.53
CA SER A 89 -4.62 14.50 -22.87
C SER A 89 -5.54 15.65 -23.28
N SER A 90 -5.01 16.56 -24.08
CA SER A 90 -5.75 17.65 -24.73
C SER A 90 -5.25 17.79 -26.16
N ASP A 91 -6.12 18.23 -27.07
CA ASP A 91 -5.77 18.47 -28.46
C ASP A 91 -4.96 19.76 -28.63
N GLU A 92 -5.01 20.68 -27.64
CA GLU A 92 -4.28 21.93 -27.65
C GLU A 92 -3.19 21.97 -26.58
N GLU A 93 -1.97 22.33 -26.94
CA GLU A 93 -0.83 22.48 -26.03
C GLU A 93 -1.11 23.47 -24.89
N LYS A 94 -1.75 24.61 -25.22
CA LYS A 94 -2.08 25.68 -24.27
C LYS A 94 -3.10 25.27 -23.20
N ALA A 95 -3.87 24.20 -23.44
CA ALA A 95 -4.83 23.67 -22.47
C ALA A 95 -4.16 22.78 -21.41
N ILE A 96 -2.90 22.39 -21.61
CA ILE A 96 -2.15 21.60 -20.64
C ILE A 96 -1.53 22.52 -19.59
N SER A 97 -1.97 22.36 -18.36
CA SER A 97 -1.48 23.10 -17.20
C SER A 97 -1.30 22.16 -16.01
N SER A 98 -0.79 22.67 -14.89
CA SER A 98 -0.70 21.88 -13.63
C SER A 98 -2.05 21.30 -13.19
N LYS A 99 -3.17 21.91 -13.59
CA LYS A 99 -4.54 21.40 -13.34
C LYS A 99 -4.88 20.16 -14.18
N SER A 100 -4.16 19.91 -15.26
CA SER A 100 -4.33 18.71 -16.10
C SER A 100 -3.67 17.48 -15.49
N ILE A 101 -2.86 17.66 -14.42
CA ILE A 101 -2.23 16.57 -13.70
C ILE A 101 -3.27 15.91 -12.80
N VAL A 102 -3.65 14.68 -13.14
CA VAL A 102 -4.66 13.90 -12.40
C VAL A 102 -4.06 13.22 -11.17
N GLN A 103 -2.83 12.73 -11.27
CA GLN A 103 -2.20 11.94 -10.22
C GLN A 103 -0.68 11.99 -10.31
N ARG A 104 -0.03 12.08 -9.15
CA ARG A 104 1.41 11.82 -8.98
C ARG A 104 1.59 10.37 -8.58
N LYS A 105 2.60 9.70 -9.09
CA LYS A 105 2.87 8.28 -8.85
C LYS A 105 4.36 8.06 -8.69
N ILE A 106 4.71 6.99 -7.99
CA ILE A 106 6.06 6.42 -8.00
C ILE A 106 5.99 5.12 -8.80
N LEU A 107 6.79 5.00 -9.85
CA LEU A 107 6.98 3.76 -10.57
C LEU A 107 8.19 3.03 -10.00
N PHE A 108 8.03 1.74 -9.78
CA PHE A 108 9.10 0.86 -9.36
C PHE A 108 9.50 -0.03 -10.53
N TYR A 109 10.75 0.03 -10.90
CA TYR A 109 11.36 -0.84 -11.91
C TYR A 109 12.23 -1.85 -11.15
N PRO A 110 11.83 -3.13 -11.11
CA PRO A 110 12.57 -4.14 -10.36
C PRO A 110 13.95 -4.38 -10.94
N GLY A 111 14.92 -4.55 -10.07
CA GLY A 111 16.29 -4.93 -10.43
C GLY A 111 16.38 -6.40 -10.84
N LYS A 112 17.61 -6.85 -11.15
CA LYS A 112 17.85 -8.19 -11.69
C LYS A 112 17.38 -9.29 -10.74
N ILE A 113 17.68 -9.20 -9.45
CA ILE A 113 17.29 -10.20 -8.45
C ILE A 113 15.77 -10.45 -8.47
N PHE A 114 14.95 -9.39 -8.52
CA PHE A 114 13.50 -9.55 -8.54
C PHE A 114 12.97 -10.06 -9.88
N LYS A 115 13.61 -9.70 -10.98
CA LYS A 115 13.26 -10.23 -12.32
C LYS A 115 13.52 -11.72 -12.40
N ASP A 116 14.67 -12.16 -11.93
CA ASP A 116 15.06 -13.57 -11.91
C ASP A 116 14.12 -14.35 -10.97
N THR A 117 13.85 -13.83 -9.77
CA THR A 117 12.88 -14.43 -8.84
C THR A 117 11.47 -14.58 -9.45
N LEU A 118 11.01 -13.58 -10.21
CA LEU A 118 9.71 -13.64 -10.87
C LEU A 118 9.70 -14.65 -12.02
N ALA A 119 10.80 -14.79 -12.75
CA ALA A 119 10.94 -15.76 -13.84
C ALA A 119 10.93 -17.21 -13.32
N ASP A 120 11.58 -17.45 -12.18
CA ASP A 120 11.68 -18.78 -11.57
C ASP A 120 10.46 -19.15 -10.71
N MET A 121 9.54 -18.18 -10.49
CA MET A 121 8.38 -18.38 -9.63
C MET A 121 7.37 -19.34 -10.26
N SER A 122 7.05 -20.44 -9.56
CA SER A 122 5.99 -21.34 -9.97
C SER A 122 4.61 -20.67 -9.86
N ILE A 123 3.74 -20.94 -10.83
CA ILE A 123 2.37 -20.41 -10.87
C ILE A 123 1.41 -21.60 -10.80
N THR A 124 0.58 -21.65 -9.75
CA THR A 124 -0.37 -22.73 -9.54
C THR A 124 -1.80 -22.21 -9.46
N ARG A 125 -2.73 -22.95 -10.08
CA ARG A 125 -4.15 -22.64 -9.96
C ARG A 125 -4.65 -23.13 -8.59
N ARG A 126 -5.24 -22.22 -7.83
CA ARG A 126 -5.96 -22.58 -6.61
C ARG A 126 -7.35 -23.10 -6.99
N ALA A 127 -7.76 -24.24 -6.42
CA ALA A 127 -9.13 -24.70 -6.55
C ALA A 127 -10.08 -23.64 -5.98
N GLU A 128 -11.15 -23.32 -6.70
CA GLU A 128 -12.14 -22.34 -6.28
C GLU A 128 -12.75 -22.76 -4.93
N ILE A 129 -12.51 -21.97 -3.91
CA ILE A 129 -13.45 -21.86 -2.80
C ILE A 129 -14.42 -20.79 -3.31
N GLU A 130 -15.67 -21.16 -3.54
CA GLU A 130 -16.75 -20.21 -3.86
C GLU A 130 -16.84 -19.22 -2.68
N THR A 131 -16.15 -18.12 -2.82
CA THR A 131 -16.34 -16.95 -1.98
C THR A 131 -16.84 -15.85 -2.91
N ASP A 132 -18.11 -15.52 -2.78
CA ASP A 132 -18.71 -14.30 -3.33
C ASP A 132 -17.88 -13.10 -2.88
N TYR A 133 -16.90 -12.72 -3.68
CA TYR A 133 -16.27 -11.42 -3.56
C TYR A 133 -17.20 -10.39 -4.22
N THR A 134 -18.18 -9.91 -3.48
CA THR A 134 -18.79 -8.61 -3.76
C THR A 134 -17.64 -7.59 -3.72
N ASP A 135 -17.35 -7.02 -4.87
CA ASP A 135 -16.38 -5.94 -5.06
C ASP A 135 -16.82 -4.75 -4.20
N GLY A 136 -16.27 -4.69 -2.98
CA GLY A 136 -16.50 -3.61 -2.05
C GLY A 136 -15.80 -2.34 -2.51
N SER A 137 -16.34 -1.69 -3.51
CA SER A 137 -16.10 -0.28 -3.78
C SER A 137 -16.84 0.54 -2.70
N SER A 138 -16.36 0.47 -1.46
CA SER A 138 -16.84 1.38 -0.40
C SER A 138 -16.18 2.72 -0.58
N ASN A 139 -16.86 3.56 -1.32
CA ASN A 139 -16.76 5.00 -1.24
C ASN A 139 -16.98 5.42 0.22
N GLY A 140 -15.93 5.88 0.91
CA GLY A 140 -15.97 6.34 2.30
C GLY A 140 -16.87 7.58 2.44
N GLY A 141 -18.15 7.36 2.70
CA GLY A 141 -19.07 8.38 3.13
C GLY A 141 -18.79 8.75 4.59
N ASN A 142 -18.27 9.95 4.78
CA ASN A 142 -18.17 10.65 6.05
C ASN A 142 -19.57 10.88 6.62
N THR A 143 -19.98 10.14 7.68
CA THR A 143 -21.13 10.50 8.48
C THR A 143 -20.68 10.88 9.88
N GLY A 144 -20.68 12.19 10.12
CA GLY A 144 -20.48 12.80 11.42
C GLY A 144 -21.50 12.29 12.44
N GLY A 145 -21.01 11.63 13.47
CA GLY A 145 -21.75 11.27 14.66
C GLY A 145 -21.70 12.40 15.68
N LYS A 146 -22.85 13.04 15.89
CA LYS A 146 -23.14 14.06 16.87
C LYS A 146 -22.98 13.52 18.30
N PRO A 147 -22.41 14.24 19.27
CA PRO A 147 -22.37 13.80 20.65
C PRO A 147 -23.72 13.99 21.31
N ARG A 148 -24.23 12.95 21.95
CA ARG A 148 -25.37 13.02 22.87
C ARG A 148 -24.90 13.51 24.23
N SER A 149 -25.51 14.61 24.66
CA SER A 149 -25.50 15.14 26.01
C SER A 149 -26.57 14.44 26.85
N GLY A 150 -26.30 14.34 28.16
CA GLY A 150 -27.21 13.98 29.24
C GLY A 150 -26.74 12.71 29.94
N ASP A 151 -26.65 12.61 31.22
CA ASP A 151 -27.44 13.19 32.30
C ASP A 151 -26.73 12.98 33.65
N ASP A 152 -27.09 13.77 34.58
CA ASP A 152 -26.70 13.93 35.96
C ASP A 152 -26.55 12.66 36.82
N GLY A 153 -25.56 12.69 37.75
CA GLY A 153 -25.42 11.75 38.84
C GLY A 153 -24.52 12.30 39.95
N LYS A 154 -25.13 13.01 40.84
CA LYS A 154 -24.66 13.61 42.10
C LYS A 154 -24.11 12.58 43.08
N GLY A 155 -23.00 12.89 43.76
CA GLY A 155 -22.48 12.09 44.88
C GLY A 155 -21.29 12.78 45.56
N GLU A 156 -21.62 13.41 46.69
CA GLU A 156 -20.76 14.15 47.64
C GLU A 156 -19.72 13.28 48.31
N GLY A 157 -18.64 13.97 48.73
CA GLY A 157 -18.03 13.67 50.02
C GLY A 157 -16.53 13.38 49.99
N GLY A 158 -15.71 14.32 50.39
CA GLY A 158 -14.93 14.24 51.61
C GLY A 158 -13.44 14.49 51.44
N VAL A 159 -13.05 15.73 51.60
CA VAL A 159 -12.01 16.27 52.51
C VAL A 159 -10.58 15.67 52.45
N THR A 160 -9.68 16.55 52.10
CA THR A 160 -8.21 16.67 52.31
C THR A 160 -7.76 16.37 53.77
N PRO A 161 -6.44 16.38 54.16
CA PRO A 161 -5.31 17.11 53.56
C PRO A 161 -3.96 16.36 53.53
N ASP A 162 -3.02 16.98 52.78
CA ASP A 162 -1.57 16.94 52.90
C ASP A 162 -1.07 17.19 54.36
N PRO A 163 0.15 16.78 54.86
CA PRO A 163 1.40 17.37 54.35
C PRO A 163 2.67 16.47 54.43
N ALA A 164 3.64 16.89 53.63
CA ALA A 164 5.09 16.93 53.84
C ALA A 164 5.81 15.94 54.81
N VAL A 165 6.77 15.22 54.26
CA VAL A 165 8.22 15.37 54.52
C VAL A 165 8.98 14.84 53.33
#